data_fce684c7a4efb8123819d4b37cd668dd
#
_entry.id   fce684c7a4efb8123819d4b37cd668dd
#
_cell.length_a   1.000
_cell.length_b   1.000
_cell.length_c   1.000
_cell.angle_alpha   90.00
_cell.angle_beta   90.00
_cell.angle_gamma   90.00
#
_symmetry.space_group_name_H-M   'P 1'
#
loop_
_entity.id
_entity.type
_entity.pdbx_description
1 polymer ?
#
loop_
_entity_poly.entity_id
_entity_poly.type
_entity_poly.pdbx_seq_one_letter_code
_entity_poly.pdbx_strand_id
1 'polypeptide(L)'
;MTSYLFLVVNFLTYAPFLFPSSSGIMIGDIREVDLVIIWIEDTPREDDANRCFINSIRLYHHVVCFNSTRRDDTWGIALLADFKEHVRFLDTTLRDGEQTPGVSLSPQKKLEIALALDRLGVEVVEAGFAAVSKGEARGVKLIADEGLSAEVCSATRGVKSDIDVAIDCGVDSVNVIVPTSDLHIEQKLGKTREEVLDMMVDAVTHAKDHGVIVELSTEDGSRTDRDYLKEVIRRGLEVGLDRTSLCDTVGILTPERSYEWFADMRETFPDAFFSVHCHDDFGLGVSNSIAALMAGADQVHATVNGVGERAGNAALEEIAVTLKVLYQVDHSVKMELLYETSKLVSKLMGMPVQANKAIVGANAFAHESGIHTHAILRNPLTYEAIDPELVGAARSIVSGKHAGSAGLGKSLGDLGLEPSEDEFRQILNRVKGVGDEGESVTDADLLDIARDVLGLEGAPPLTLDEFIVVTGNKITPTASVKLQLNGSSFMEAATGNGPVDATLNAVSKAINPKYRAYLDRYNVEAITGGTDALVNVGVRLRMGDRMVTSSGVDEDIVMASINAFLRGMNVLLTSESEPSRRWSKEKGEQ
;
A
#
# COMPACT_ATOMS: atom_id res chain seq x y z
N MET A 1 25.74 38.17 9.99
CA MET A 1 25.87 36.89 10.68
C MET A 1 24.82 36.87 11.78
N THR A 2 23.71 36.20 11.56
CA THR A 2 22.60 36.10 12.50
C THR A 2 22.93 35.01 13.50
N SER A 3 23.12 35.37 14.76
CA SER A 3 23.39 34.40 15.83
C SER A 3 22.06 33.92 16.39
N TYR A 4 21.79 32.63 16.34
CA TYR A 4 20.63 31.99 16.94
C TYR A 4 21.03 31.46 18.34
N LEU A 5 20.28 31.82 19.35
CA LEU A 5 20.45 31.30 20.70
C LEU A 5 19.35 30.26 20.96
N PHE A 6 19.74 28.97 21.11
CA PHE A 6 18.83 27.91 21.54
C PHE A 6 18.83 27.82 23.06
N LEU A 7 17.70 28.02 23.68
CA LEU A 7 17.52 27.75 25.10
C LEU A 7 16.64 26.50 25.25
N VAL A 8 17.27 25.37 25.58
CA VAL A 8 16.54 24.13 25.94
C VAL A 8 16.42 24.13 27.47
N VAL A 9 15.21 24.26 27.99
CA VAL A 9 14.96 24.20 29.43
C VAL A 9 14.40 22.81 29.74
N ASN A 10 15.21 21.98 30.38
CA ASN A 10 14.82 20.67 30.89
C ASN A 10 14.35 20.86 32.34
N PHE A 11 13.10 20.65 32.64
CA PHE A 11 12.59 20.64 34.00
C PHE A 11 12.61 19.22 34.57
N LEU A 12 13.50 18.98 35.54
CA LEU A 12 13.39 17.85 36.45
C LEU A 12 12.47 18.23 37.60
N THR A 13 11.55 17.37 37.92
CA THR A 13 10.60 17.50 39.04
C THR A 13 11.26 17.92 40.36
N TYR A 14 10.67 18.96 41.02
CA TYR A 14 11.02 19.47 42.33
C TYR A 14 12.23 20.43 42.42
N ALA A 15 12.07 21.70 42.00
CA ALA A 15 12.60 22.88 42.70
C ALA A 15 12.09 24.16 42.04
N PRO A 16 11.77 25.23 42.79
CA PRO A 16 11.47 26.53 42.20
C PRO A 16 12.78 27.14 41.73
N PHE A 17 12.92 27.41 40.43
CA PHE A 17 14.04 28.19 39.91
C PHE A 17 13.65 29.65 39.89
N LEU A 18 14.39 30.47 40.67
CA LEU A 18 14.37 31.92 40.61
C LEU A 18 15.38 32.38 39.56
N PHE A 19 14.92 33.03 38.50
CA PHE A 19 15.78 33.83 37.63
C PHE A 19 16.02 35.20 38.26
N PRO A 20 17.22 35.81 38.12
CA PRO A 20 17.53 37.10 38.68
C PRO A 20 16.64 38.21 38.09
N SER A 21 16.16 39.06 38.94
CA SER A 21 15.16 40.09 38.75
C SER A 21 15.62 41.25 37.85
N SER A 22 15.59 41.09 36.54
CA SER A 22 15.59 42.23 35.62
C SER A 22 14.64 42.05 34.41
N SER A 23 13.94 40.96 34.33
CA SER A 23 12.84 40.77 33.37
C SER A 23 11.82 39.81 34.01
N GLY A 24 10.78 40.39 34.61
CA GLY A 24 9.81 39.63 35.38
C GLY A 24 8.89 38.79 34.52
N ILE A 25 9.07 37.49 34.59
CA ILE A 25 8.06 36.51 34.17
C ILE A 25 7.77 35.65 35.39
N MET A 26 6.57 35.74 35.95
CA MET A 26 6.08 34.84 36.98
C MET A 26 5.42 33.65 36.28
N ILE A 27 5.93 32.45 36.50
CA ILE A 27 5.30 31.19 36.08
C ILE A 27 4.64 30.60 37.32
N GLY A 28 3.33 30.39 37.25
CA GLY A 28 2.54 29.77 38.33
C GLY A 28 2.77 28.24 38.39
N ASP A 29 2.26 27.66 39.43
CA ASP A 29 2.37 26.24 39.79
C ASP A 29 1.92 25.32 38.63
N ILE A 30 2.88 24.69 37.95
CA ILE A 30 2.62 23.82 36.80
C ILE A 30 2.69 22.35 37.29
N ARG A 31 1.55 21.67 37.27
CA ARG A 31 1.45 20.23 37.66
C ARG A 31 1.69 19.26 36.52
N GLU A 32 1.96 19.73 35.31
CA GLU A 32 2.29 18.95 34.11
C GLU A 32 3.50 19.58 33.42
N VAL A 33 4.33 18.70 32.78
CA VAL A 33 5.57 19.13 32.14
C VAL A 33 5.26 19.52 30.70
N ASP A 34 5.08 20.79 30.43
CA ASP A 34 4.96 21.34 29.07
C ASP A 34 6.31 21.81 28.58
N LEU A 35 6.73 21.35 27.39
CA LEU A 35 7.91 21.88 26.71
C LEU A 35 7.49 23.06 25.85
N VAL A 36 7.84 24.28 26.27
CA VAL A 36 7.59 25.49 25.49
C VAL A 36 8.86 25.88 24.76
N ILE A 37 8.85 25.87 23.43
CA ILE A 37 9.95 26.38 22.61
C ILE A 37 9.65 27.84 22.28
N ILE A 38 10.45 28.77 22.81
CA ILE A 38 10.34 30.18 22.51
C ILE A 38 11.42 30.57 21.50
N TRP A 39 11.00 31.02 20.33
CA TRP A 39 11.89 31.64 19.37
C TRP A 39 12.00 33.12 19.63
N ILE A 40 13.22 33.62 19.77
CA ILE A 40 13.50 35.05 19.91
C ILE A 40 14.26 35.49 18.65
N GLU A 41 13.64 36.33 17.85
CA GLU A 41 14.27 36.93 16.68
C GLU A 41 14.85 38.28 17.07
N ASP A 42 16.19 38.39 17.03
CA ASP A 42 16.90 39.62 17.32
C ASP A 42 17.22 40.34 15.98
N THR A 43 16.53 41.43 15.70
CA THR A 43 16.83 42.29 14.55
C THR A 43 17.72 43.43 15.02
N PRO A 44 19.00 43.49 14.61
CA PRO A 44 19.84 44.63 14.98
C PRO A 44 19.39 45.88 14.22
N ARG A 45 18.98 46.92 14.95
CA ARG A 45 19.00 48.30 14.43
C ARG A 45 20.33 48.91 14.79
N GLU A 46 21.05 49.42 13.78
CA GLU A 46 22.15 50.34 13.97
C GLU A 46 21.62 51.58 14.67
N ASP A 47 22.23 51.95 15.82
CA ASP A 47 22.01 53.08 16.71
C ASP A 47 21.13 52.79 17.94
N ASP A 48 21.64 51.99 18.85
CA ASP A 48 21.61 52.27 20.31
C ASP A 48 22.25 51.11 21.08
N ALA A 49 23.42 51.36 21.63
CA ALA A 49 24.04 50.50 22.61
C ALA A 49 23.26 50.57 23.93
N ASN A 50 22.61 49.48 24.33
CA ASN A 50 21.98 49.23 25.63
C ASN A 50 20.44 49.28 25.74
N ARG A 51 19.69 48.78 24.76
CA ARG A 51 18.30 48.33 25.02
C ARG A 51 17.91 47.18 24.07
N CYS A 52 17.87 45.94 24.56
CA CYS A 52 17.13 44.86 23.91
C CYS A 52 15.63 45.18 24.00
N PHE A 53 15.02 45.48 22.86
CA PHE A 53 13.56 45.54 22.73
C PHE A 53 13.08 44.30 22.01
N ILE A 54 12.32 43.47 22.70
CA ILE A 54 11.58 42.37 22.08
C ILE A 54 10.41 42.98 21.33
N ASN A 55 10.50 43.06 19.99
CA ASN A 55 9.50 43.73 19.17
C ASN A 55 8.37 42.82 18.67
N SER A 56 8.49 41.51 18.77
CA SER A 56 7.37 40.59 18.56
C SER A 56 7.69 39.22 19.14
N ILE A 57 6.81 38.70 19.97
CA ILE A 57 6.77 37.30 20.36
C ILE A 57 5.69 36.67 19.50
N ARG A 58 6.07 35.87 18.48
CA ARG A 58 5.13 34.95 17.85
C ARG A 58 5.16 33.63 18.62
N LEU A 59 4.12 33.41 19.41
CA LEU A 59 3.85 32.13 20.04
C LEU A 59 3.37 31.16 18.97
N TYR A 60 4.24 30.29 18.53
CA TYR A 60 3.79 29.09 17.84
C TYR A 60 3.43 28.06 18.91
N HIS A 61 2.15 27.83 19.12
CA HIS A 61 1.66 26.78 19.99
C HIS A 61 1.87 25.43 19.31
N HIS A 62 3.07 24.88 19.43
CA HIS A 62 3.28 23.44 19.28
C HIS A 62 3.56 22.90 20.68
N VAL A 63 2.51 22.55 21.38
CA VAL A 63 2.63 21.85 22.66
C VAL A 63 2.84 20.37 22.33
N VAL A 64 4.04 19.87 22.54
CA VAL A 64 4.30 18.42 22.52
C VAL A 64 4.02 17.91 23.93
N CYS A 65 2.84 17.37 24.17
CA CYS A 65 2.51 16.72 25.44
C CYS A 65 3.08 15.31 25.47
N PHE A 66 4.08 15.07 26.31
CA PHE A 66 4.52 13.72 26.64
C PHE A 66 3.62 13.21 27.78
N ASN A 67 2.65 12.37 27.48
CA ASN A 67 1.84 11.74 28.51
C ASN A 67 2.54 10.47 29.02
N SER A 68 3.28 10.58 30.15
CA SER A 68 4.09 9.51 30.73
C SER A 68 3.33 8.57 31.68
N THR A 69 2.00 8.47 31.62
CA THR A 69 1.21 7.71 32.60
C THR A 69 0.68 6.35 32.11
N ARG A 70 1.19 5.79 31.05
CA ARG A 70 0.95 4.36 30.73
C ARG A 70 2.25 3.62 30.46
N ARG A 71 2.47 2.59 31.28
CA ARG A 71 3.52 1.56 31.12
C ARG A 71 3.14 0.57 30.01
N ASP A 72 2.98 1.05 28.78
CA ASP A 72 2.93 0.19 27.61
C ASP A 72 3.82 0.86 26.56
N ASP A 73 4.85 0.14 26.13
CA ASP A 73 5.99 0.59 25.34
C ASP A 73 5.66 1.00 23.89
N THR A 74 4.72 1.90 23.71
CA THR A 74 4.47 2.53 22.41
C THR A 74 4.89 4.00 22.46
N TRP A 75 5.87 4.37 21.66
CA TRP A 75 6.29 5.76 21.44
C TRP A 75 5.17 6.55 20.74
N GLY A 76 4.17 6.97 21.49
CA GLY A 76 3.14 7.87 20.99
C GLY A 76 3.62 9.31 21.09
N ILE A 77 4.12 9.89 20.03
CA ILE A 77 4.17 11.34 19.89
C ILE A 77 2.73 11.76 19.61
N ALA A 78 1.99 12.15 20.64
CA ALA A 78 0.76 12.91 20.44
C ALA A 78 1.17 14.33 20.00
N LEU A 79 1.46 14.49 18.73
CA LEU A 79 1.37 15.80 18.10
C LEU A 79 -0.08 16.27 18.31
N LEU A 80 -0.27 17.49 18.79
CA LEU A 80 -1.57 18.16 18.73
C LEU A 80 -1.85 18.50 17.26
N ALA A 81 -2.19 17.48 16.51
CA ALA A 81 -2.69 17.62 15.17
C ALA A 81 -4.21 17.70 15.29
N ASP A 82 -4.83 18.65 14.59
CA ASP A 82 -6.28 18.83 14.56
C ASP A 82 -6.95 17.80 13.62
N PHE A 83 -6.56 16.51 13.76
CA PHE A 83 -7.25 15.46 13.04
C PHE A 83 -8.74 15.45 13.40
N LYS A 84 -9.57 15.19 12.42
CA LYS A 84 -10.96 14.86 12.69
C LYS A 84 -11.04 13.53 13.45
N GLU A 85 -12.08 13.36 14.28
CA GLU A 85 -12.32 12.11 15.01
C GLU A 85 -12.39 10.90 14.07
N HIS A 86 -12.89 11.12 12.86
CA HIS A 86 -12.97 10.14 11.80
C HIS A 86 -12.52 10.75 10.47
N VAL A 87 -11.55 10.14 9.80
CA VAL A 87 -11.07 10.51 8.47
C VAL A 87 -11.76 9.63 7.44
N ARG A 88 -12.44 10.26 6.46
CA ARG A 88 -13.09 9.54 5.36
C ARG A 88 -12.09 9.24 4.23
N PHE A 89 -12.32 8.12 3.55
CA PHE A 89 -11.57 7.72 2.37
C PHE A 89 -12.47 7.75 1.14
N LEU A 90 -12.07 8.54 0.14
CA LEU A 90 -12.54 8.41 -1.23
C LEU A 90 -11.47 7.66 -2.03
N ASP A 91 -11.82 6.50 -2.55
CA ASP A 91 -10.95 5.75 -3.46
C ASP A 91 -11.20 6.18 -4.91
N THR A 92 -10.14 6.62 -5.58
CA THR A 92 -10.17 7.03 -6.99
C THR A 92 -9.41 6.06 -7.92
N THR A 93 -9.20 4.81 -7.48
CA THR A 93 -8.53 3.77 -8.27
C THR A 93 -9.20 3.54 -9.63
N LEU A 94 -10.54 3.60 -9.67
CA LEU A 94 -11.34 3.36 -10.88
C LEU A 94 -11.50 4.59 -11.78
N ARG A 95 -11.03 5.77 -11.33
CA ARG A 95 -11.04 6.99 -12.14
C ARG A 95 -9.62 7.47 -12.43
N ASP A 96 -8.91 8.05 -11.44
CA ASP A 96 -7.53 8.53 -11.60
C ASP A 96 -6.55 7.37 -11.74
N GLY A 97 -6.76 6.33 -10.96
CA GLY A 97 -5.95 5.11 -11.05
C GLY A 97 -6.02 4.44 -12.42
N GLU A 98 -7.18 4.42 -13.07
CA GLU A 98 -7.30 3.88 -14.43
C GLU A 98 -6.63 4.76 -15.49
N GLN A 99 -6.36 6.03 -15.19
CA GLN A 99 -5.62 6.93 -16.09
C GLN A 99 -4.11 6.61 -16.13
N THR A 100 -3.65 5.64 -15.35
CA THR A 100 -2.27 5.13 -15.48
C THR A 100 -1.99 4.71 -16.92
N PRO A 101 -0.89 5.20 -17.54
CA PRO A 101 -0.55 4.85 -18.91
C PRO A 101 -0.47 3.32 -19.12
N GLY A 102 -1.24 2.81 -20.09
CA GLY A 102 -1.30 1.39 -20.43
C GLY A 102 -2.35 0.58 -19.66
N VAL A 103 -3.07 1.18 -18.72
CA VAL A 103 -4.20 0.54 -18.03
C VAL A 103 -5.50 0.81 -18.78
N SER A 104 -6.35 -0.20 -18.86
CA SER A 104 -7.72 -0.10 -19.35
C SER A 104 -8.55 -1.23 -18.75
N LEU A 105 -9.63 -0.87 -18.05
CA LEU A 105 -10.48 -1.81 -17.34
C LEU A 105 -11.80 -2.04 -18.11
N SER A 106 -12.20 -3.30 -18.22
CA SER A 106 -13.57 -3.58 -18.68
C SER A 106 -14.59 -3.25 -17.57
N PRO A 107 -15.87 -2.99 -17.90
CA PRO A 107 -16.92 -2.77 -16.90
C PRO A 107 -16.94 -3.85 -15.79
N GLN A 108 -16.71 -5.12 -16.14
CA GLN A 108 -16.70 -6.23 -15.19
C GLN A 108 -15.51 -6.16 -14.24
N LYS A 109 -14.31 -5.80 -14.76
CA LYS A 109 -13.12 -5.60 -13.91
C LYS A 109 -13.31 -4.42 -12.96
N LYS A 110 -13.92 -3.32 -13.43
CA LYS A 110 -14.28 -2.18 -12.58
C LYS A 110 -15.21 -2.60 -11.44
N LEU A 111 -16.26 -3.38 -11.74
CA LEU A 111 -17.16 -3.90 -10.71
C LEU A 111 -16.42 -4.79 -9.71
N GLU A 112 -15.52 -5.68 -10.17
CA GLU A 112 -14.74 -6.55 -9.28
C GLU A 112 -13.87 -5.76 -8.31
N ILE A 113 -13.25 -4.67 -8.79
CA ILE A 113 -12.48 -3.75 -7.93
C ILE A 113 -13.41 -2.99 -6.99
N ALA A 114 -14.54 -2.45 -7.47
CA ALA A 114 -15.50 -1.71 -6.65
C ALA A 114 -16.03 -2.56 -5.48
N LEU A 115 -16.36 -3.83 -5.74
CA LEU A 115 -16.77 -4.78 -4.70
C LEU A 115 -15.66 -5.04 -3.66
N ALA A 116 -14.41 -5.05 -4.09
CA ALA A 116 -13.29 -5.19 -3.16
C ALA A 116 -13.09 -3.93 -2.31
N LEU A 117 -13.23 -2.75 -2.89
CA LEU A 117 -13.18 -1.45 -2.20
C LEU A 117 -14.32 -1.30 -1.18
N ASP A 118 -15.54 -1.71 -1.54
CA ASP A 118 -16.68 -1.72 -0.61
C ASP A 118 -16.45 -2.67 0.58
N ARG A 119 -15.93 -3.89 0.32
CA ARG A 119 -15.52 -4.82 1.39
C ARG A 119 -14.40 -4.25 2.24
N LEU A 120 -13.43 -3.56 1.62
CA LEU A 120 -12.33 -2.88 2.31
C LEU A 120 -12.84 -1.80 3.25
N GLY A 121 -13.99 -1.21 2.96
CA GLY A 121 -14.68 -0.26 3.82
C GLY A 121 -14.35 1.20 3.51
N VAL A 122 -13.98 1.55 2.28
CA VAL A 122 -13.90 2.96 1.86
C VAL A 122 -15.31 3.56 1.83
N GLU A 123 -15.44 4.83 2.19
CA GLU A 123 -16.75 5.47 2.25
C GLU A 123 -17.24 5.94 0.89
N VAL A 124 -16.33 6.25 -0.04
CA VAL A 124 -16.67 6.72 -1.39
C VAL A 124 -15.84 5.99 -2.42
N VAL A 125 -16.48 5.46 -3.46
CA VAL A 125 -15.82 4.87 -4.63
C VAL A 125 -16.06 5.77 -5.83
N GLU A 126 -15.02 6.45 -6.33
CA GLU A 126 -15.09 7.18 -7.58
C GLU A 126 -15.01 6.20 -8.76
N ALA A 127 -16.17 5.75 -9.23
CA ALA A 127 -16.35 4.61 -10.13
C ALA A 127 -15.79 4.82 -11.56
N GLY A 128 -15.53 6.08 -11.93
CA GLY A 128 -15.00 6.43 -13.24
C GLY A 128 -15.47 7.81 -13.71
N PHE A 129 -15.32 8.03 -15.02
CA PHE A 129 -15.75 9.25 -15.68
C PHE A 129 -16.79 8.92 -16.76
N ALA A 130 -18.07 8.83 -16.37
CA ALA A 130 -19.16 8.32 -17.21
C ALA A 130 -19.26 8.98 -18.59
N ALA A 131 -19.00 10.29 -18.68
CA ALA A 131 -19.13 11.05 -19.91
C ALA A 131 -18.01 10.80 -20.96
N VAL A 132 -16.92 10.13 -20.59
CA VAL A 132 -15.77 9.89 -21.50
C VAL A 132 -16.13 8.91 -22.62
N SER A 133 -16.88 7.85 -22.32
CA SER A 133 -17.27 6.85 -23.31
C SER A 133 -18.49 6.03 -22.88
N LYS A 134 -19.13 5.36 -23.86
CA LYS A 134 -20.22 4.43 -23.57
C LYS A 134 -19.75 3.22 -22.72
N GLY A 135 -18.48 2.86 -22.78
CA GLY A 135 -17.88 1.81 -21.98
C GLY A 135 -17.78 2.25 -20.52
N GLU A 136 -17.29 3.48 -20.29
CA GLU A 136 -17.22 4.11 -18.98
C GLU A 136 -18.60 4.25 -18.34
N ALA A 137 -19.57 4.82 -19.07
CA ALA A 137 -20.95 4.94 -18.57
C ALA A 137 -21.54 3.59 -18.16
N ARG A 138 -21.27 2.51 -18.91
CA ARG A 138 -21.70 1.15 -18.53
C ARG A 138 -21.01 0.65 -17.28
N GLY A 139 -19.71 0.94 -17.11
CA GLY A 139 -18.94 0.57 -15.91
C GLY A 139 -19.47 1.27 -14.67
N VAL A 140 -19.62 2.61 -14.73
CA VAL A 140 -20.19 3.43 -13.65
C VAL A 140 -21.60 2.97 -13.30
N LYS A 141 -22.48 2.77 -14.31
CA LYS A 141 -23.82 2.28 -14.09
C LYS A 141 -23.87 0.90 -13.43
N LEU A 142 -23.01 -0.02 -13.87
CA LEU A 142 -22.94 -1.37 -13.32
C LEU A 142 -22.57 -1.35 -11.83
N ILE A 143 -21.67 -0.45 -11.43
CA ILE A 143 -21.27 -0.26 -10.03
C ILE A 143 -22.41 0.41 -9.23
N ALA A 144 -23.06 1.44 -9.79
CA ALA A 144 -24.16 2.12 -9.12
C ALA A 144 -25.38 1.19 -8.91
N ASP A 145 -25.68 0.30 -9.87
CA ASP A 145 -26.80 -0.65 -9.79
C ASP A 145 -26.52 -1.81 -8.80
N GLU A 146 -25.25 -2.01 -8.34
CA GLU A 146 -24.88 -3.14 -7.46
C GLU A 146 -25.36 -2.97 -6.02
N GLY A 147 -25.61 -1.73 -5.58
CA GLY A 147 -26.09 -1.43 -4.22
C GLY A 147 -24.99 -1.58 -3.17
N LEU A 148 -23.83 -1.01 -3.42
CA LEU A 148 -22.71 -0.95 -2.49
C LEU A 148 -23.09 -0.21 -1.21
N SER A 149 -22.38 -0.50 -0.12
CA SER A 149 -22.45 0.30 1.12
C SER A 149 -21.75 1.64 0.97
N ALA A 150 -20.69 1.68 0.15
CA ALA A 150 -19.98 2.89 -0.21
C ALA A 150 -20.80 3.79 -1.12
N GLU A 151 -20.68 5.10 -0.95
CA GLU A 151 -21.20 6.12 -1.86
C GLU A 151 -20.53 5.97 -3.24
N VAL A 152 -21.32 5.83 -4.30
CA VAL A 152 -20.83 5.74 -5.67
C VAL A 152 -20.74 7.14 -6.29
N CYS A 153 -19.52 7.56 -6.63
CA CYS A 153 -19.21 8.85 -7.23
C CYS A 153 -18.81 8.71 -8.71
N SER A 154 -19.14 9.69 -9.53
CA SER A 154 -18.59 9.82 -10.87
C SER A 154 -17.90 11.17 -11.06
N ALA A 155 -16.69 11.15 -11.61
CA ALA A 155 -16.03 12.37 -12.07
C ALA A 155 -16.80 13.00 -13.25
N THR A 156 -16.81 14.34 -13.30
CA THR A 156 -17.39 15.13 -14.37
C THR A 156 -16.55 16.39 -14.61
N ARG A 157 -16.54 16.90 -15.82
CA ARG A 157 -16.10 18.28 -16.05
C ARG A 157 -17.19 19.24 -15.55
N GLY A 158 -16.85 20.50 -15.38
CA GLY A 158 -17.80 21.55 -15.01
C GLY A 158 -18.80 21.90 -16.14
N VAL A 159 -19.42 20.90 -16.78
CA VAL A 159 -20.39 21.05 -17.87
C VAL A 159 -21.62 20.17 -17.62
N LYS A 160 -22.80 20.74 -17.81
CA LYS A 160 -24.09 20.09 -17.51
C LYS A 160 -24.26 18.73 -18.18
N SER A 161 -23.84 18.59 -19.44
CA SER A 161 -23.96 17.32 -20.17
C SER A 161 -23.16 16.16 -19.55
N ASP A 162 -22.03 16.42 -18.91
CA ASP A 162 -21.26 15.38 -18.24
C ASP A 162 -21.95 14.96 -16.94
N ILE A 163 -22.52 15.93 -16.24
CA ILE A 163 -23.29 15.73 -15.00
C ILE A 163 -24.55 14.91 -15.31
N ASP A 164 -25.28 15.24 -16.38
CA ASP A 164 -26.46 14.49 -16.81
C ASP A 164 -26.13 13.01 -17.07
N VAL A 165 -25.02 12.73 -17.77
CA VAL A 165 -24.59 11.34 -18.02
C VAL A 165 -24.25 10.60 -16.73
N ALA A 166 -23.63 11.26 -15.76
CA ALA A 166 -23.32 10.66 -14.46
C ALA A 166 -24.61 10.35 -13.68
N ILE A 167 -25.55 11.29 -13.63
CA ILE A 167 -26.87 11.12 -12.97
C ILE A 167 -27.66 10.00 -13.64
N ASP A 168 -27.67 9.92 -14.97
CA ASP A 168 -28.34 8.83 -15.72
C ASP A 168 -27.75 7.44 -15.41
N CYS A 169 -26.50 7.37 -14.91
CA CYS A 169 -25.90 6.14 -14.41
C CYS A 169 -26.41 5.75 -13.00
N GLY A 170 -27.09 6.65 -12.28
CA GLY A 170 -27.64 6.39 -10.95
C GLY A 170 -26.62 6.54 -9.81
N VAL A 171 -25.62 7.40 -9.97
CA VAL A 171 -24.62 7.67 -8.93
C VAL A 171 -25.19 8.49 -7.78
N ASP A 172 -24.64 8.32 -6.56
CA ASP A 172 -25.02 9.07 -5.37
C ASP A 172 -24.42 10.48 -5.37
N SER A 173 -23.22 10.63 -5.96
CA SER A 173 -22.50 11.89 -5.99
C SER A 173 -21.76 12.13 -7.30
N VAL A 174 -21.45 13.39 -7.56
CA VAL A 174 -20.59 13.81 -8.67
C VAL A 174 -19.39 14.60 -8.14
N ASN A 175 -18.21 14.30 -8.69
CA ASN A 175 -16.99 15.07 -8.48
C ASN A 175 -16.78 15.99 -9.69
N VAL A 176 -17.09 17.27 -9.52
CA VAL A 176 -16.99 18.29 -10.57
C VAL A 176 -15.57 18.84 -10.62
N ILE A 177 -14.82 18.47 -11.64
CA ILE A 177 -13.42 18.89 -11.81
C ILE A 177 -13.36 20.21 -12.58
N VAL A 178 -12.81 21.25 -11.93
CA VAL A 178 -12.69 22.60 -12.50
C VAL A 178 -11.26 23.11 -12.31
N PRO A 179 -10.56 23.45 -13.41
CA PRO A 179 -9.26 24.12 -13.33
C PRO A 179 -9.34 25.47 -12.64
N THR A 180 -8.45 25.73 -11.69
CA THR A 180 -8.45 26.97 -10.91
C THR A 180 -7.20 27.81 -11.05
N SER A 181 -6.06 27.23 -11.49
CA SER A 181 -4.85 28.02 -11.74
C SER A 181 -4.96 28.82 -13.04
N ASP A 182 -4.35 30.00 -13.06
CA ASP A 182 -4.28 30.83 -14.28
C ASP A 182 -3.69 30.05 -15.46
N LEU A 183 -2.67 29.24 -15.20
CA LEU A 183 -2.04 28.39 -16.20
C LEU A 183 -3.06 27.47 -16.89
N HIS A 184 -3.86 26.76 -16.10
CA HIS A 184 -4.86 25.84 -16.68
C HIS A 184 -6.06 26.60 -17.26
N ILE A 185 -6.49 27.67 -16.64
CA ILE A 185 -7.58 28.52 -17.13
C ILE A 185 -7.27 29.05 -18.52
N GLU A 186 -6.07 29.63 -18.69
CA GLU A 186 -5.67 30.24 -19.96
C GLU A 186 -5.25 29.20 -21.02
N GLN A 187 -4.37 28.26 -20.65
CA GLN A 187 -3.77 27.34 -21.63
C GLN A 187 -4.64 26.14 -21.96
N LYS A 188 -5.43 25.63 -20.99
CA LYS A 188 -6.29 24.45 -21.16
C LYS A 188 -7.68 24.83 -21.63
N LEU A 189 -8.29 25.87 -21.01
CA LEU A 189 -9.67 26.26 -21.29
C LEU A 189 -9.78 27.46 -22.24
N GLY A 190 -8.77 28.32 -22.33
CA GLY A 190 -8.84 29.57 -23.09
C GLY A 190 -9.88 30.55 -22.55
N LYS A 191 -10.05 30.58 -21.22
CA LYS A 191 -11.07 31.35 -20.49
C LYS A 191 -10.46 32.34 -19.52
N THR A 192 -11.31 33.16 -18.95
CA THR A 192 -11.00 34.05 -17.82
C THR A 192 -11.38 33.38 -16.50
N ARG A 193 -10.84 33.86 -15.36
CA ARG A 193 -11.23 33.44 -14.02
C ARG A 193 -12.74 33.54 -13.80
N GLU A 194 -13.38 34.63 -14.28
CA GLU A 194 -14.82 34.87 -14.12
C GLU A 194 -15.66 33.87 -14.92
N GLU A 195 -15.30 33.59 -16.17
CA GLU A 195 -15.98 32.56 -16.98
C GLU A 195 -15.87 31.17 -16.39
N VAL A 196 -14.75 30.83 -15.72
CA VAL A 196 -14.59 29.54 -15.04
C VAL A 196 -15.40 29.51 -13.76
N LEU A 197 -15.46 30.61 -13.03
CA LEU A 197 -16.28 30.75 -11.83
C LEU A 197 -17.77 30.57 -12.16
N ASP A 198 -18.27 31.25 -13.19
CA ASP A 198 -19.64 31.10 -13.67
C ASP A 198 -19.95 29.67 -14.12
N MET A 199 -19.04 29.06 -14.87
CA MET A 199 -19.14 27.66 -15.30
C MET A 199 -19.24 26.72 -14.09
N MET A 200 -18.43 26.91 -13.06
CA MET A 200 -18.46 26.12 -11.82
C MET A 200 -19.80 26.30 -11.09
N VAL A 201 -20.23 27.54 -10.88
CA VAL A 201 -21.52 27.85 -10.23
C VAL A 201 -22.68 27.19 -10.98
N ASP A 202 -22.70 27.30 -12.31
CA ASP A 202 -23.70 26.67 -13.18
C ASP A 202 -23.71 25.15 -13.05
N ALA A 203 -22.53 24.52 -13.00
CA ALA A 203 -22.37 23.07 -12.87
C ALA A 203 -22.84 22.57 -11.51
N VAL A 204 -22.39 23.22 -10.42
CA VAL A 204 -22.79 22.86 -9.06
C VAL A 204 -24.29 23.03 -8.86
N THR A 205 -24.84 24.18 -9.27
CA THR A 205 -26.29 24.44 -9.21
C THR A 205 -27.09 23.36 -9.96
N HIS A 206 -26.66 23.04 -11.18
CA HIS A 206 -27.33 22.01 -11.99
C HIS A 206 -27.33 20.64 -11.31
N ALA A 207 -26.19 20.20 -10.75
CA ALA A 207 -26.09 18.93 -10.02
C ALA A 207 -26.96 18.93 -8.75
N LYS A 208 -26.96 20.03 -7.99
CA LYS A 208 -27.80 20.20 -6.78
C LYS A 208 -29.28 20.18 -7.08
N ASP A 209 -29.70 20.76 -8.20
CA ASP A 209 -31.12 20.73 -8.67
C ASP A 209 -31.60 19.29 -8.94
N HIS A 210 -30.69 18.35 -9.23
CA HIS A 210 -30.97 16.93 -9.40
C HIS A 210 -30.86 16.11 -8.10
N GLY A 211 -30.49 16.74 -6.98
CA GLY A 211 -30.52 16.15 -5.66
C GLY A 211 -29.31 15.24 -5.32
N VAL A 212 -28.24 15.25 -6.13
CA VAL A 212 -27.03 14.50 -5.86
C VAL A 212 -26.08 15.27 -4.94
N ILE A 213 -25.19 14.55 -4.27
CA ILE A 213 -24.07 15.14 -3.52
C ILE A 213 -23.04 15.67 -4.52
N VAL A 214 -22.51 16.87 -4.27
CA VAL A 214 -21.53 17.51 -5.16
C VAL A 214 -20.23 17.74 -4.43
N GLU A 215 -19.17 17.18 -4.98
CA GLU A 215 -17.78 17.51 -4.62
C GLU A 215 -17.15 18.36 -5.74
N LEU A 216 -16.45 19.42 -5.39
CA LEU A 216 -15.69 20.26 -6.32
C LEU A 216 -14.21 19.94 -6.20
N SER A 217 -13.61 19.37 -7.22
CA SER A 217 -12.15 19.23 -7.33
C SER A 217 -11.54 20.47 -7.98
N THR A 218 -10.76 21.23 -7.19
CA THR A 218 -10.02 22.41 -7.65
C THR A 218 -8.75 21.98 -8.37
N GLU A 219 -8.87 21.65 -9.66
CA GLU A 219 -7.74 21.18 -10.45
C GLU A 219 -6.63 22.22 -10.48
N ASP A 220 -5.39 21.78 -10.20
CA ASP A 220 -4.20 22.63 -10.07
C ASP A 220 -4.29 23.66 -8.94
N GLY A 221 -5.01 23.28 -7.89
CA GLY A 221 -5.27 24.15 -6.73
C GLY A 221 -4.01 24.57 -6.00
N SER A 222 -2.96 23.73 -5.95
CA SER A 222 -1.69 24.05 -5.32
C SER A 222 -0.95 25.23 -5.97
N ARG A 223 -1.20 25.50 -7.27
CA ARG A 223 -0.65 26.63 -8.03
C ARG A 223 -1.63 27.79 -8.21
N THR A 224 -2.83 27.66 -7.68
CA THR A 224 -3.87 28.69 -7.76
C THR A 224 -3.58 29.84 -6.82
N ASP A 225 -3.88 31.07 -7.28
CA ASP A 225 -3.89 32.26 -6.43
C ASP A 225 -4.82 32.05 -5.23
N ARG A 226 -4.36 32.31 -4.02
CA ARG A 226 -5.09 31.99 -2.79
C ARG A 226 -6.41 32.73 -2.64
N ASP A 227 -6.46 34.01 -3.02
CA ASP A 227 -7.66 34.81 -2.90
C ASP A 227 -8.72 34.36 -3.93
N TYR A 228 -8.28 34.02 -5.14
CA TYR A 228 -9.17 33.46 -6.15
C TYR A 228 -9.68 32.07 -5.76
N LEU A 229 -8.85 31.21 -5.20
CA LEU A 229 -9.30 29.89 -4.70
C LEU A 229 -10.35 30.05 -3.59
N LYS A 230 -10.14 30.99 -2.66
CA LYS A 230 -11.13 31.30 -1.62
C LYS A 230 -12.44 31.82 -2.20
N GLU A 231 -12.38 32.60 -3.30
CA GLU A 231 -13.59 33.05 -4.01
C GLU A 231 -14.32 31.88 -4.67
N VAL A 232 -13.61 30.97 -5.34
CA VAL A 232 -14.19 29.75 -5.94
C VAL A 232 -14.92 28.92 -4.89
N ILE A 233 -14.28 28.66 -3.74
CA ILE A 233 -14.90 27.90 -2.64
C ILE A 233 -16.14 28.61 -2.10
N ARG A 234 -16.05 29.91 -1.84
CA ARG A 234 -17.18 30.71 -1.32
C ARG A 234 -18.38 30.63 -2.24
N ARG A 235 -18.19 30.87 -3.55
CA ARG A 235 -19.25 30.83 -4.55
C ARG A 235 -19.85 29.42 -4.68
N GLY A 236 -19.02 28.36 -4.57
CA GLY A 236 -19.52 26.99 -4.52
C GLY A 236 -20.42 26.73 -3.31
N LEU A 237 -20.00 27.14 -2.14
CA LEU A 237 -20.77 27.00 -0.89
C LEU A 237 -22.11 27.79 -0.95
N GLU A 238 -22.12 28.99 -1.54
CA GLU A 238 -23.34 29.80 -1.72
C GLU A 238 -24.40 29.09 -2.57
N VAL A 239 -24.01 28.21 -3.48
CA VAL A 239 -24.91 27.43 -4.34
C VAL A 239 -25.12 25.98 -3.88
N GLY A 240 -24.69 25.66 -2.65
CA GLY A 240 -24.99 24.39 -2.00
C GLY A 240 -23.94 23.29 -2.25
N LEU A 241 -22.71 23.63 -2.57
CA LEU A 241 -21.61 22.68 -2.65
C LEU A 241 -21.43 21.92 -1.33
N ASP A 242 -21.34 20.57 -1.39
CA ASP A 242 -21.25 19.75 -0.19
C ASP A 242 -19.78 19.55 0.26
N ARG A 243 -18.86 19.36 -0.70
CA ARG A 243 -17.45 19.06 -0.42
C ARG A 243 -16.53 19.77 -1.41
N THR A 244 -15.33 20.12 -0.95
CA THR A 244 -14.28 20.72 -1.80
C THR A 244 -12.99 19.91 -1.70
N SER A 245 -12.51 19.38 -2.80
CA SER A 245 -11.22 18.74 -2.89
C SER A 245 -10.15 19.73 -3.33
N LEU A 246 -9.16 19.93 -2.48
CA LEU A 246 -7.98 20.74 -2.79
C LEU A 246 -6.92 19.83 -3.44
N CYS A 247 -6.60 20.11 -4.72
CA CYS A 247 -5.81 19.20 -5.55
C CYS A 247 -4.38 19.71 -5.75
N ASP A 248 -3.40 18.91 -5.34
CA ASP A 248 -2.01 19.05 -5.76
C ASP A 248 -1.77 18.22 -7.03
N THR A 249 -2.32 18.74 -8.12
CA THR A 249 -2.43 18.05 -9.41
C THR A 249 -1.07 17.65 -10.01
N VAL A 250 0.01 18.37 -9.72
CA VAL A 250 1.35 18.09 -10.24
C VAL A 250 2.34 17.70 -9.14
N GLY A 251 1.85 17.42 -7.92
CA GLY A 251 2.62 16.87 -6.83
C GLY A 251 3.78 17.76 -6.35
N ILE A 252 3.60 19.09 -6.31
CA ILE A 252 4.68 20.06 -6.01
C ILE A 252 4.69 20.55 -4.57
N LEU A 253 3.73 20.16 -3.77
CA LEU A 253 3.70 20.57 -2.36
C LEU A 253 4.77 19.82 -1.55
N THR A 254 5.23 20.47 -0.49
CA THR A 254 5.89 19.81 0.63
C THR A 254 4.88 19.61 1.75
N PRO A 255 5.12 18.71 2.71
CA PRO A 255 4.20 18.52 3.84
C PRO A 255 3.89 19.81 4.61
N GLU A 256 4.89 20.68 4.81
CA GLU A 256 4.70 21.96 5.49
C GLU A 256 3.74 22.87 4.71
N ARG A 257 3.93 22.96 3.38
CA ARG A 257 3.06 23.76 2.51
C ARG A 257 1.65 23.18 2.41
N SER A 258 1.52 21.86 2.41
CA SER A 258 0.23 21.20 2.46
C SER A 258 -0.50 21.53 3.75
N TYR A 259 0.17 21.41 4.90
CA TYR A 259 -0.38 21.80 6.19
C TYR A 259 -0.83 23.27 6.21
N GLU A 260 0.05 24.19 5.84
CA GLU A 260 -0.24 25.63 5.80
C GLU A 260 -1.42 25.96 4.89
N TRP A 261 -1.53 25.28 3.75
CA TRP A 261 -2.62 25.49 2.81
C TRP A 261 -3.96 25.07 3.39
N PHE A 262 -4.03 23.88 3.96
CA PHE A 262 -5.27 23.39 4.56
C PHE A 262 -5.64 24.14 5.84
N ALA A 263 -4.68 24.56 6.65
CA ALA A 263 -4.91 25.38 7.83
C ALA A 263 -5.52 26.75 7.46
N ASP A 264 -4.98 27.43 6.41
CA ASP A 264 -5.53 28.70 5.90
C ASP A 264 -6.98 28.53 5.38
N MET A 265 -7.25 27.43 4.66
CA MET A 265 -8.62 27.15 4.18
C MET A 265 -9.58 26.83 5.32
N ARG A 266 -9.14 26.06 6.31
CA ARG A 266 -9.94 25.74 7.49
C ARG A 266 -10.21 26.97 8.36
N GLU A 267 -9.25 27.86 8.53
CA GLU A 267 -9.45 29.14 9.22
C GLU A 267 -10.46 30.02 8.49
N THR A 268 -10.40 30.06 7.14
CA THR A 268 -11.30 30.88 6.32
C THR A 268 -12.72 30.28 6.26
N PHE A 269 -12.84 28.96 6.23
CA PHE A 269 -14.11 28.24 6.09
C PHE A 269 -14.22 27.12 7.13
N PRO A 270 -14.49 27.46 8.41
CA PRO A 270 -14.44 26.50 9.51
C PRO A 270 -15.44 25.35 9.38
N ASP A 271 -16.60 25.57 8.74
CA ASP A 271 -17.68 24.60 8.60
C ASP A 271 -17.66 23.87 7.24
N ALA A 272 -16.77 24.22 6.31
CA ALA A 272 -16.69 23.58 5.02
C ALA A 272 -16.06 22.18 5.13
N PHE A 273 -16.52 21.25 4.28
CA PHE A 273 -15.95 19.92 4.18
C PHE A 273 -14.80 19.92 3.16
N PHE A 274 -13.59 19.60 3.61
CA PHE A 274 -12.41 19.59 2.77
C PHE A 274 -11.87 18.18 2.54
N SER A 275 -11.62 17.87 1.26
CA SER A 275 -10.89 16.70 0.83
C SER A 275 -9.48 17.08 0.38
N VAL A 276 -8.52 16.21 0.56
CA VAL A 276 -7.15 16.35 0.02
C VAL A 276 -6.91 15.36 -1.10
N HIS A 277 -6.37 15.83 -2.23
CA HIS A 277 -5.99 15.01 -3.37
C HIS A 277 -4.56 15.34 -3.80
N CYS A 278 -3.63 14.41 -3.61
CA CYS A 278 -2.21 14.61 -3.89
C CYS A 278 -1.66 13.58 -4.87
N HIS A 279 -1.01 14.08 -5.95
CA HIS A 279 -0.15 13.26 -6.80
C HIS A 279 1.23 13.05 -6.16
N ASP A 280 1.96 12.03 -6.66
CA ASP A 280 3.18 11.51 -6.02
C ASP A 280 4.46 11.76 -6.84
N ASP A 281 4.48 12.82 -7.65
CA ASP A 281 5.58 13.13 -8.59
C ASP A 281 6.95 13.26 -7.92
N PHE A 282 7.00 13.67 -6.65
CA PHE A 282 8.21 13.75 -5.83
C PHE A 282 8.26 12.69 -4.72
N GLY A 283 7.36 11.71 -4.70
CA GLY A 283 7.27 10.72 -3.62
C GLY A 283 6.76 11.31 -2.30
N LEU A 284 5.97 12.40 -2.34
CA LEU A 284 5.46 13.09 -1.17
C LEU A 284 3.94 13.02 -1.04
N GLY A 285 3.25 12.33 -1.94
CA GLY A 285 1.79 12.28 -1.99
C GLY A 285 1.17 11.83 -0.66
N VAL A 286 1.67 10.75 -0.06
CA VAL A 286 1.20 10.24 1.23
C VAL A 286 1.48 11.25 2.35
N SER A 287 2.69 11.78 2.44
CA SER A 287 3.07 12.72 3.51
C SER A 287 2.33 14.05 3.40
N ASN A 288 2.08 14.54 2.17
CA ASN A 288 1.28 15.75 1.94
C ASN A 288 -0.18 15.52 2.33
N SER A 289 -0.75 14.35 2.04
CA SER A 289 -2.11 13.98 2.45
C SER A 289 -2.25 13.91 3.97
N ILE A 290 -1.29 13.28 4.65
CA ILE A 290 -1.27 13.24 6.13
C ILE A 290 -1.16 14.68 6.70
N ALA A 291 -0.31 15.54 6.15
CA ALA A 291 -0.16 16.92 6.60
C ALA A 291 -1.45 17.74 6.43
N ALA A 292 -2.19 17.54 5.34
CA ALA A 292 -3.50 18.15 5.14
C ALA A 292 -4.54 17.67 6.17
N LEU A 293 -4.55 16.36 6.47
CA LEU A 293 -5.41 15.78 7.50
C LEU A 293 -5.08 16.32 8.90
N MET A 294 -3.79 16.51 9.20
CA MET A 294 -3.34 17.15 10.43
C MET A 294 -3.81 18.60 10.55
N ALA A 295 -4.02 19.28 9.42
CA ALA A 295 -4.56 20.63 9.36
C ALA A 295 -6.10 20.68 9.30
N GLY A 296 -6.77 19.55 9.56
CA GLY A 296 -8.22 19.45 9.69
C GLY A 296 -8.96 19.16 8.38
N ALA A 297 -8.33 18.58 7.35
CA ALA A 297 -9.07 18.00 6.24
C ALA A 297 -9.96 16.84 6.72
N ASP A 298 -11.14 16.68 6.11
CA ASP A 298 -12.16 15.71 6.54
C ASP A 298 -12.06 14.39 5.78
N GLN A 299 -11.55 14.43 4.54
CA GLN A 299 -11.49 13.30 3.61
C GLN A 299 -10.16 13.27 2.85
N VAL A 300 -9.69 12.09 2.54
CA VAL A 300 -8.53 11.88 1.66
C VAL A 300 -8.94 11.15 0.39
N HIS A 301 -8.50 11.64 -0.76
CA HIS A 301 -8.51 10.92 -2.03
C HIS A 301 -7.24 10.08 -2.15
N ALA A 302 -7.40 8.81 -2.40
CA ALA A 302 -6.29 7.88 -2.50
C ALA A 302 -6.56 6.82 -3.57
N THR A 303 -5.53 6.11 -3.98
CA THR A 303 -5.65 4.95 -4.86
C THR A 303 -4.97 3.75 -4.26
N VAL A 304 -5.51 2.57 -4.48
CA VAL A 304 -4.84 1.32 -4.09
C VAL A 304 -3.52 1.20 -4.85
N ASN A 305 -2.43 0.91 -4.16
CA ASN A 305 -1.07 0.83 -4.69
C ASN A 305 -0.48 2.17 -5.17
N GLY A 306 -1.17 3.29 -4.97
CA GLY A 306 -0.73 4.58 -5.45
C GLY A 306 -0.79 4.74 -6.97
N VAL A 307 -1.62 3.96 -7.68
CA VAL A 307 -1.75 4.03 -9.14
C VAL A 307 -2.34 5.38 -9.60
N GLY A 308 -2.05 5.80 -10.83
CA GLY A 308 -2.57 7.05 -11.40
C GLY A 308 -1.69 7.63 -12.50
N GLU A 309 -2.04 8.81 -12.96
CA GLU A 309 -1.25 9.56 -13.95
C GLU A 309 0.19 9.78 -13.48
N ARG A 310 1.14 9.72 -14.41
CA ARG A 310 2.58 9.97 -14.20
C ARG A 310 3.19 9.05 -13.13
N ALA A 311 3.50 9.59 -11.93
CA ALA A 311 4.04 8.83 -10.79
C ALA A 311 2.95 8.26 -9.87
N GLY A 312 1.67 8.57 -10.14
CA GLY A 312 0.53 8.09 -9.40
C GLY A 312 0.02 9.06 -8.35
N ASN A 313 -0.79 8.54 -7.44
CA ASN A 313 -1.46 9.24 -6.36
C ASN A 313 -0.95 8.80 -4.98
N ALA A 314 -1.38 9.48 -3.95
CA ALA A 314 -1.19 9.02 -2.58
C ALA A 314 -1.78 7.61 -2.39
N ALA A 315 -0.98 6.69 -1.85
CA ALA A 315 -1.34 5.28 -1.71
C ALA A 315 -2.29 5.06 -0.52
N LEU A 316 -3.45 4.45 -0.77
CA LEU A 316 -4.50 4.19 0.21
C LEU A 316 -3.98 3.39 1.41
N GLU A 317 -3.30 2.28 1.14
CA GLU A 317 -2.75 1.39 2.16
C GLU A 317 -1.73 2.09 3.07
N GLU A 318 -0.90 2.95 2.51
CA GLU A 318 0.11 3.68 3.27
C GLU A 318 -0.52 4.74 4.17
N ILE A 319 -1.53 5.46 3.69
CA ILE A 319 -2.27 6.45 4.48
C ILE A 319 -3.03 5.75 5.61
N ALA A 320 -3.81 4.71 5.30
CA ALA A 320 -4.65 4.02 6.28
C ALA A 320 -3.82 3.45 7.44
N VAL A 321 -2.73 2.73 7.12
CA VAL A 321 -1.85 2.16 8.15
C VAL A 321 -1.14 3.24 8.94
N THR A 322 -0.67 4.31 8.29
CA THR A 322 -0.02 5.44 8.95
C THR A 322 -0.97 6.13 9.94
N LEU A 323 -2.20 6.45 9.53
CA LEU A 323 -3.20 7.06 10.41
C LEU A 323 -3.49 6.18 11.62
N LYS A 324 -3.72 4.88 11.42
CA LYS A 324 -4.09 3.98 12.51
C LYS A 324 -2.94 3.69 13.46
N VAL A 325 -1.75 3.38 12.91
CA VAL A 325 -0.61 2.90 13.73
C VAL A 325 0.18 4.04 14.34
N LEU A 326 0.50 5.08 13.55
CA LEU A 326 1.37 6.15 14.04
C LEU A 326 0.59 7.29 14.70
N TYR A 327 -0.59 7.62 14.18
CA TYR A 327 -1.38 8.75 14.69
C TYR A 327 -2.59 8.34 15.52
N GLN A 328 -2.97 7.05 15.54
CA GLN A 328 -4.12 6.51 16.29
C GLN A 328 -5.46 7.17 15.88
N VAL A 329 -5.56 7.60 14.64
CA VAL A 329 -6.76 8.19 14.04
C VAL A 329 -7.67 7.08 13.52
N ASP A 330 -8.97 7.21 13.77
CA ASP A 330 -9.96 6.23 13.32
C ASP A 330 -10.40 6.49 11.86
N HIS A 331 -10.63 5.39 11.14
CA HIS A 331 -11.18 5.34 9.79
C HIS A 331 -11.88 4.00 9.55
N SER A 332 -12.66 3.91 8.48
CA SER A 332 -13.45 2.72 8.13
C SER A 332 -12.68 1.60 7.46
N VAL A 333 -11.47 1.88 6.94
CA VAL A 333 -10.68 0.92 6.16
C VAL A 333 -10.31 -0.29 7.02
N LYS A 334 -10.70 -1.49 6.59
CA LYS A 334 -10.38 -2.78 7.20
C LYS A 334 -8.99 -3.20 6.78
N MET A 335 -8.01 -2.90 7.60
CA MET A 335 -6.59 -3.06 7.26
C MET A 335 -6.22 -4.49 6.89
N GLU A 336 -6.84 -5.49 7.49
CA GLU A 336 -6.63 -6.91 7.21
C GLU A 336 -6.97 -7.33 5.76
N LEU A 337 -7.67 -6.47 5.00
CA LEU A 337 -8.00 -6.70 3.60
C LEU A 337 -7.07 -5.95 2.61
N LEU A 338 -6.14 -5.13 3.11
CA LEU A 338 -5.28 -4.28 2.27
C LEU A 338 -4.41 -5.09 1.31
N TYR A 339 -3.74 -6.14 1.82
CA TYR A 339 -2.85 -6.96 1.01
C TYR A 339 -3.59 -7.71 -0.11
N GLU A 340 -4.76 -8.26 0.19
CA GLU A 340 -5.61 -8.94 -0.80
C GLU A 340 -6.13 -7.96 -1.86
N THR A 341 -6.62 -6.79 -1.45
CA THR A 341 -7.12 -5.74 -2.35
C THR A 341 -6.01 -5.22 -3.25
N SER A 342 -4.81 -4.97 -2.70
CA SER A 342 -3.62 -4.57 -3.46
C SER A 342 -3.29 -5.57 -4.57
N LYS A 343 -3.29 -6.86 -4.26
CA LYS A 343 -3.04 -7.93 -5.25
C LYS A 343 -4.12 -8.01 -6.32
N LEU A 344 -5.38 -7.87 -5.94
CA LEU A 344 -6.49 -7.89 -6.88
C LEU A 344 -6.37 -6.74 -7.88
N VAL A 345 -6.17 -5.51 -7.40
CA VAL A 345 -6.01 -4.32 -8.26
C VAL A 345 -4.81 -4.49 -9.18
N SER A 346 -3.65 -4.89 -8.64
CA SER A 346 -2.44 -5.18 -9.42
C SER A 346 -2.69 -6.18 -10.55
N LYS A 347 -3.39 -7.27 -10.26
CA LYS A 347 -3.73 -8.31 -11.23
C LYS A 347 -4.68 -7.80 -12.33
N LEU A 348 -5.75 -7.08 -11.95
CA LEU A 348 -6.78 -6.63 -12.90
C LEU A 348 -6.28 -5.50 -13.79
N MET A 349 -5.45 -4.62 -13.26
CA MET A 349 -4.79 -3.53 -14.01
C MET A 349 -3.59 -4.01 -14.84
N GLY A 350 -3.02 -5.17 -14.50
CA GLY A 350 -1.79 -5.67 -15.14
C GLY A 350 -0.54 -4.88 -14.70
N MET A 351 -0.60 -4.21 -13.55
CA MET A 351 0.51 -3.44 -12.98
C MET A 351 1.07 -4.15 -11.75
N PRO A 352 2.26 -4.76 -11.82
CA PRO A 352 2.87 -5.43 -10.68
C PRO A 352 3.26 -4.41 -9.60
N VAL A 353 2.94 -4.73 -8.35
CA VAL A 353 3.40 -3.95 -7.19
C VAL A 353 4.91 -4.13 -7.04
N GLN A 354 5.64 -3.05 -6.80
CA GLN A 354 7.08 -3.11 -6.52
C GLN A 354 7.32 -3.99 -5.28
N ALA A 355 8.33 -4.87 -5.36
CA ALA A 355 8.61 -5.80 -4.26
C ALA A 355 8.88 -5.12 -2.92
N ASN A 356 9.50 -3.95 -2.94
CA ASN A 356 9.84 -3.13 -1.78
C ASN A 356 8.81 -2.03 -1.45
N LYS A 357 7.61 -2.04 -2.09
CA LYS A 357 6.58 -1.07 -1.73
C LYS A 357 6.19 -1.23 -0.27
N ALA A 358 6.03 -0.11 0.42
CA ALA A 358 5.60 -0.11 1.81
C ALA A 358 4.24 -0.85 1.96
N ILE A 359 4.03 -1.50 3.08
CA ILE A 359 2.81 -2.19 3.51
C ILE A 359 2.46 -3.43 2.67
N VAL A 360 2.37 -3.34 1.34
CA VAL A 360 1.81 -4.39 0.47
C VAL A 360 2.84 -5.03 -0.48
N GLY A 361 4.07 -4.55 -0.49
CA GLY A 361 5.14 -5.13 -1.31
C GLY A 361 5.52 -6.55 -0.85
N ALA A 362 5.96 -7.38 -1.77
CA ALA A 362 6.31 -8.78 -1.47
C ALA A 362 7.44 -8.92 -0.45
N ASN A 363 8.30 -7.89 -0.34
CA ASN A 363 9.42 -7.85 0.60
C ASN A 363 9.12 -7.03 1.87
N ALA A 364 7.94 -6.42 1.99
CA ALA A 364 7.61 -5.57 3.13
C ALA A 364 7.77 -6.30 4.49
N PHE A 365 7.54 -7.62 4.50
CA PHE A 365 7.65 -8.49 5.68
C PHE A 365 8.55 -9.71 5.42
N ALA A 366 9.54 -9.55 4.54
CA ALA A 366 10.50 -10.59 4.20
C ALA A 366 11.87 -10.27 4.82
N HIS A 367 12.50 -11.28 5.43
CA HIS A 367 13.78 -11.14 6.10
C HIS A 367 14.76 -12.20 5.61
N GLU A 368 15.97 -11.78 5.21
CA GLU A 368 17.05 -12.67 4.78
C GLU A 368 18.25 -12.60 5.73
N SER A 369 18.61 -11.39 6.19
CA SER A 369 19.80 -11.16 7.02
C SER A 369 19.77 -11.99 8.30
N GLY A 370 20.85 -12.74 8.56
CA GLY A 370 20.96 -13.59 9.75
C GLY A 370 20.83 -12.82 11.08
N ILE A 371 21.24 -11.55 11.14
CA ILE A 371 21.09 -10.70 12.32
C ILE A 371 19.61 -10.39 12.54
N HIS A 372 18.90 -10.01 11.48
CA HIS A 372 17.46 -9.70 11.54
C HIS A 372 16.65 -10.95 11.89
N THR A 373 16.86 -12.05 11.18
CA THR A 373 16.09 -13.29 11.41
C THR A 373 16.27 -13.84 12.81
N HIS A 374 17.51 -13.76 13.37
CA HIS A 374 17.76 -14.18 14.75
C HIS A 374 16.98 -13.34 15.77
N ALA A 375 16.91 -12.03 15.58
CA ALA A 375 16.19 -11.14 16.49
C ALA A 375 14.68 -11.28 16.37
N ILE A 376 14.15 -11.33 15.13
CA ILE A 376 12.71 -11.48 14.85
C ILE A 376 12.15 -12.79 15.38
N LEU A 377 12.90 -13.90 15.28
CA LEU A 377 12.49 -15.19 15.86
C LEU A 377 12.37 -15.16 17.39
N ARG A 378 13.02 -14.20 18.04
CA ARG A 378 12.89 -13.97 19.49
C ARG A 378 11.78 -12.98 19.82
N ASN A 379 11.74 -11.88 19.11
CA ASN A 379 10.72 -10.83 19.22
C ASN A 379 10.60 -10.07 17.90
N PRO A 380 9.47 -10.19 17.17
CA PRO A 380 9.24 -9.49 15.91
C PRO A 380 9.42 -7.98 15.99
N LEU A 381 9.05 -7.35 17.10
CA LEU A 381 9.17 -5.90 17.32
C LEU A 381 10.60 -5.37 17.23
N THR A 382 11.62 -6.24 17.18
CA THR A 382 13.02 -5.81 17.01
C THR A 382 13.29 -5.21 15.63
N TYR A 383 12.56 -5.62 14.59
CA TYR A 383 12.74 -5.16 13.20
C TYR A 383 11.44 -4.97 12.42
N GLU A 384 10.29 -5.20 13.01
CA GLU A 384 8.99 -4.96 12.40
C GLU A 384 8.25 -3.85 13.14
N ALA A 385 7.86 -2.82 12.41
CA ALA A 385 7.07 -1.71 12.94
C ALA A 385 5.61 -2.08 13.16
N ILE A 386 5.10 -3.04 12.37
CA ILE A 386 3.73 -3.57 12.44
C ILE A 386 3.75 -5.09 12.28
N ASP A 387 2.75 -5.76 12.85
CA ASP A 387 2.52 -7.18 12.57
C ASP A 387 1.96 -7.33 11.14
N PRO A 388 2.55 -8.20 10.28
CA PRO A 388 2.03 -8.44 8.93
C PRO A 388 0.55 -8.86 8.89
N GLU A 389 0.05 -9.57 9.91
CA GLU A 389 -1.36 -9.98 10.00
C GLU A 389 -2.30 -8.78 10.06
N LEU A 390 -1.84 -7.64 10.60
CA LEU A 390 -2.61 -6.40 10.64
C LEU A 390 -3.10 -5.96 9.26
N VAL A 391 -2.32 -6.24 8.23
CA VAL A 391 -2.62 -5.85 6.85
C VAL A 391 -2.97 -7.04 5.95
N GLY A 392 -3.21 -8.21 6.54
CA GLY A 392 -3.53 -9.45 5.82
C GLY A 392 -2.33 -10.07 5.09
N ALA A 393 -1.12 -9.69 5.47
CA ALA A 393 0.12 -10.25 4.95
C ALA A 393 0.67 -11.36 5.88
N ALA A 394 1.76 -12.00 5.46
CA ALA A 394 2.46 -12.98 6.28
C ALA A 394 3.97 -12.70 6.27
N ARG A 395 4.61 -12.95 7.41
CA ARG A 395 6.07 -12.89 7.54
C ARG A 395 6.72 -14.01 6.74
N SER A 396 7.80 -13.69 6.04
CA SER A 396 8.61 -14.68 5.33
C SER A 396 10.10 -14.58 5.70
N ILE A 397 10.76 -15.72 5.78
CA ILE A 397 12.22 -15.82 5.94
C ILE A 397 12.75 -16.38 4.64
N VAL A 398 13.66 -15.64 4.00
CA VAL A 398 14.26 -16.01 2.72
C VAL A 398 15.64 -16.59 2.98
N SER A 399 15.97 -17.71 2.35
CA SER A 399 17.30 -18.32 2.40
C SER A 399 18.14 -17.81 1.21
N GLY A 400 19.38 -17.37 1.49
CA GLY A 400 20.27 -16.86 0.45
C GLY A 400 21.66 -16.56 1.01
N LYS A 401 22.44 -15.74 0.31
CA LYS A 401 23.83 -15.38 0.65
C LYS A 401 23.99 -14.87 2.08
N HIS A 402 23.01 -14.09 2.55
CA HIS A 402 23.03 -13.49 3.89
C HIS A 402 22.31 -14.33 4.95
N ALA A 403 21.86 -15.55 4.59
CA ALA A 403 21.18 -16.43 5.52
C ALA A 403 22.03 -16.75 6.75
N GLY A 404 21.45 -16.53 7.92
CA GLY A 404 22.06 -16.88 9.20
C GLY A 404 21.62 -18.27 9.68
N SER A 405 22.37 -18.81 10.66
CA SER A 405 22.06 -20.12 11.25
C SER A 405 20.65 -20.20 11.84
N ALA A 406 20.15 -19.12 12.43
CA ALA A 406 18.80 -19.09 13.04
C ALA A 406 17.70 -19.20 11.98
N GLY A 407 17.79 -18.43 10.88
CA GLY A 407 16.83 -18.49 9.77
C GLY A 407 16.83 -19.85 9.08
N LEU A 408 18.03 -20.36 8.73
CA LEU A 408 18.19 -21.67 8.14
C LEU A 408 17.65 -22.78 9.05
N GLY A 409 17.93 -22.72 10.36
CA GLY A 409 17.43 -23.68 11.33
C GLY A 409 15.89 -23.69 11.40
N LYS A 410 15.26 -22.50 11.33
CA LYS A 410 13.80 -22.40 11.25
C LYS A 410 13.29 -23.02 9.95
N SER A 411 13.86 -22.66 8.80
CA SER A 411 13.41 -23.19 7.49
C SER A 411 13.55 -24.72 7.42
N LEU A 412 14.64 -25.28 7.96
CA LEU A 412 14.81 -26.74 8.05
C LEU A 412 13.79 -27.38 8.99
N GLY A 413 13.51 -26.73 10.15
CA GLY A 413 12.46 -27.18 11.08
C GLY A 413 11.06 -27.14 10.45
N ASP A 414 10.74 -26.10 9.67
CA ASP A 414 9.47 -25.98 8.93
C ASP A 414 9.34 -27.08 7.84
N LEU A 415 10.47 -27.57 7.33
CA LEU A 415 10.56 -28.73 6.42
C LEU A 415 10.54 -30.08 7.16
N GLY A 416 10.50 -30.10 8.50
CA GLY A 416 10.53 -31.32 9.31
C GLY A 416 11.91 -31.98 9.40
N LEU A 417 13.00 -31.25 9.12
CA LEU A 417 14.36 -31.73 9.10
C LEU A 417 15.13 -31.28 10.34
N GLU A 418 15.78 -32.24 11.02
CA GLU A 418 16.61 -32.02 12.21
C GLU A 418 18.05 -32.53 11.96
N PRO A 419 18.91 -31.78 11.23
CA PRO A 419 20.29 -32.16 10.97
C PRO A 419 21.13 -32.10 12.26
N SER A 420 22.20 -32.92 12.35
CA SER A 420 23.27 -32.77 13.32
C SER A 420 24.04 -31.44 13.09
N GLU A 421 24.86 -31.00 14.06
CA GLU A 421 25.62 -29.75 13.92
C GLU A 421 26.56 -29.75 12.68
N ASP A 422 27.15 -30.89 12.34
CA ASP A 422 28.02 -31.01 11.18
C ASP A 422 27.26 -30.99 9.86
N GLU A 423 26.13 -31.68 9.78
CA GLU A 423 25.24 -31.66 8.62
C GLU A 423 24.65 -30.27 8.43
N PHE A 424 24.18 -29.64 9.51
CA PHE A 424 23.70 -28.26 9.47
C PHE A 424 24.77 -27.30 8.90
N ARG A 425 26.03 -27.43 9.32
CA ARG A 425 27.12 -26.61 8.82
C ARG A 425 27.39 -26.86 7.33
N GLN A 426 27.27 -28.10 6.88
CA GLN A 426 27.40 -28.45 5.45
C GLN A 426 26.24 -27.83 4.63
N ILE A 427 24.99 -27.93 5.09
CA ILE A 427 23.84 -27.32 4.44
C ILE A 427 24.03 -25.82 4.36
N LEU A 428 24.40 -25.15 5.46
CA LEU A 428 24.61 -23.70 5.50
C LEU A 428 25.69 -23.25 4.50
N ASN A 429 26.81 -24.01 4.41
CA ASN A 429 27.86 -23.68 3.46
C ASN A 429 27.43 -23.83 2.00
N ARG A 430 26.61 -24.85 1.68
CA ARG A 430 26.07 -25.04 0.33
C ARG A 430 25.07 -23.92 -0.03
N VAL A 431 24.14 -23.57 0.87
CA VAL A 431 23.20 -22.46 0.68
C VAL A 431 23.94 -21.16 0.41
N LYS A 432 24.99 -20.86 1.17
CA LYS A 432 25.83 -19.69 0.93
C LYS A 432 26.58 -19.75 -0.40
N GLY A 433 27.07 -20.93 -0.78
CA GLY A 433 27.75 -21.15 -2.07
C GLY A 433 26.84 -20.79 -3.25
N VAL A 434 25.59 -21.25 -3.26
CA VAL A 434 24.60 -20.88 -4.29
C VAL A 434 24.37 -19.35 -4.30
N GLY A 435 24.23 -18.74 -3.12
CA GLY A 435 24.09 -17.29 -3.00
C GLY A 435 25.32 -16.49 -3.45
N ASP A 436 26.53 -17.05 -3.28
CA ASP A 436 27.79 -16.43 -3.76
C ASP A 436 27.89 -16.44 -5.30
N GLU A 437 27.23 -17.38 -5.95
CA GLU A 437 27.08 -17.43 -7.42
C GLU A 437 26.02 -16.45 -7.95
N GLY A 438 25.32 -15.74 -7.05
CA GLY A 438 24.31 -14.75 -7.38
C GLY A 438 22.89 -15.32 -7.52
N GLU A 439 22.70 -16.58 -7.17
CA GLU A 439 21.41 -17.25 -7.22
C GLU A 439 20.65 -17.18 -5.88
N SER A 440 19.33 -17.17 -5.93
CA SER A 440 18.48 -17.26 -4.75
C SER A 440 18.12 -18.72 -4.45
N VAL A 441 18.15 -19.10 -3.17
CA VAL A 441 17.79 -20.45 -2.74
C VAL A 441 16.32 -20.48 -2.36
N THR A 442 15.52 -21.26 -3.10
CA THR A 442 14.10 -21.50 -2.79
C THR A 442 13.95 -22.56 -1.69
N ASP A 443 12.73 -22.71 -1.13
CA ASP A 443 12.45 -23.78 -0.15
C ASP A 443 12.64 -25.17 -0.77
N ALA A 444 12.36 -25.32 -2.07
CA ALA A 444 12.61 -26.56 -2.79
C ALA A 444 14.11 -26.84 -2.96
N ASP A 445 14.91 -25.81 -3.28
CA ASP A 445 16.36 -25.95 -3.36
C ASP A 445 16.97 -26.31 -2.00
N LEU A 446 16.47 -25.67 -0.93
CA LEU A 446 16.88 -25.99 0.43
C LEU A 446 16.57 -27.44 0.80
N LEU A 447 15.38 -27.93 0.44
CA LEU A 447 15.00 -29.33 0.67
C LEU A 447 15.91 -30.30 -0.10
N ASP A 448 16.22 -30.00 -1.37
CA ASP A 448 17.12 -30.81 -2.20
C ASP A 448 18.55 -30.84 -1.62
N ILE A 449 19.10 -29.67 -1.23
CA ILE A 449 20.43 -29.57 -0.57
C ILE A 449 20.45 -30.36 0.74
N ALA A 450 19.40 -30.22 1.55
CA ALA A 450 19.33 -30.89 2.84
C ALA A 450 19.21 -32.42 2.67
N ARG A 451 18.39 -32.91 1.73
CA ARG A 451 18.26 -34.34 1.43
C ARG A 451 19.58 -34.96 0.99
N ASP A 452 20.31 -34.27 0.13
CA ASP A 452 21.62 -34.74 -0.33
C ASP A 452 22.65 -34.84 0.81
N VAL A 453 22.71 -33.81 1.68
CA VAL A 453 23.63 -33.83 2.85
C VAL A 453 23.25 -34.90 3.87
N LEU A 454 21.92 -35.08 4.10
CA LEU A 454 21.41 -36.05 5.08
C LEU A 454 21.35 -37.48 4.53
N GLY A 455 21.68 -37.70 3.25
CA GLY A 455 21.60 -39.00 2.60
C GLY A 455 20.17 -39.58 2.57
N LEU A 456 19.15 -38.71 2.49
CA LEU A 456 17.76 -39.14 2.46
C LEU A 456 17.41 -39.63 1.06
N GLU A 457 17.42 -40.93 0.88
CA GLU A 457 17.00 -41.58 -0.36
C GLU A 457 15.46 -41.66 -0.44
N GLY A 458 14.90 -41.33 -1.60
CA GLY A 458 13.48 -41.47 -1.89
C GLY A 458 13.05 -40.64 -3.09
N ALA A 459 12.23 -41.20 -3.94
CA ALA A 459 11.60 -40.43 -5.02
C ALA A 459 10.65 -39.40 -4.43
N PRO A 460 10.54 -38.19 -5.04
CA PRO A 460 9.57 -37.21 -4.62
C PRO A 460 8.15 -37.80 -4.64
N PRO A 461 7.30 -37.44 -3.67
CA PRO A 461 5.95 -38.03 -3.59
C PRO A 461 5.08 -37.75 -4.82
N LEU A 462 5.32 -36.64 -5.51
CA LEU A 462 4.58 -36.21 -6.71
C LEU A 462 5.54 -36.07 -7.88
N THR A 463 5.28 -36.82 -8.97
CA THR A 463 6.06 -36.79 -10.22
C THR A 463 5.15 -36.70 -11.44
N LEU A 464 5.67 -36.10 -12.53
CA LEU A 464 5.02 -36.06 -13.83
C LEU A 464 5.46 -37.27 -14.66
N ASP A 465 4.49 -38.05 -15.18
CA ASP A 465 4.75 -39.10 -16.16
C ASP A 465 4.64 -38.52 -17.58
N GLU A 466 3.55 -37.81 -17.86
CA GLU A 466 3.22 -37.33 -19.19
C GLU A 466 2.33 -36.10 -19.13
N PHE A 467 2.52 -35.14 -20.05
CA PHE A 467 1.55 -34.08 -20.29
C PHE A 467 1.36 -33.81 -21.77
N ILE A 468 0.16 -33.34 -22.10
CA ILE A 468 -0.21 -32.85 -23.42
C ILE A 468 -0.92 -31.53 -23.24
N VAL A 469 -0.51 -30.49 -23.99
CA VAL A 469 -1.20 -29.23 -24.05
C VAL A 469 -1.55 -28.84 -25.47
N VAL A 470 -2.80 -28.42 -25.69
CA VAL A 470 -3.30 -27.96 -26.98
C VAL A 470 -3.70 -26.48 -26.80
N THR A 471 -3.10 -25.63 -27.61
CA THR A 471 -3.35 -24.18 -27.56
C THR A 471 -3.39 -23.57 -28.95
N GLY A 472 -4.07 -22.44 -29.09
CA GLY A 472 -4.17 -21.72 -30.36
C GLY A 472 -5.13 -20.54 -30.25
N ASN A 473 -5.16 -19.71 -31.28
CA ASN A 473 -5.91 -18.44 -31.26
C ASN A 473 -7.45 -18.60 -31.39
N LYS A 474 -7.94 -19.80 -31.70
CA LYS A 474 -9.37 -20.10 -31.89
C LYS A 474 -9.87 -21.28 -31.09
N ILE A 475 -9.04 -21.84 -30.24
CA ILE A 475 -9.38 -22.97 -29.38
C ILE A 475 -9.11 -22.60 -27.93
N THR A 476 -9.96 -23.10 -27.03
CA THR A 476 -9.72 -22.97 -25.60
C THR A 476 -8.49 -23.80 -25.22
N PRO A 477 -7.45 -23.21 -24.61
CA PRO A 477 -6.30 -23.95 -24.14
C PRO A 477 -6.72 -25.09 -23.23
N THR A 478 -6.27 -26.30 -23.56
CA THR A 478 -6.64 -27.54 -22.84
C THR A 478 -5.38 -28.35 -22.58
N ALA A 479 -5.22 -28.83 -21.37
CA ALA A 479 -4.12 -29.70 -20.99
C ALA A 479 -4.62 -31.01 -20.38
N SER A 480 -3.88 -32.10 -20.61
CA SER A 480 -4.02 -33.37 -19.92
C SER A 480 -2.67 -33.71 -19.27
N VAL A 481 -2.70 -34.15 -18.02
CA VAL A 481 -1.51 -34.55 -17.27
C VAL A 481 -1.70 -35.94 -16.68
N LYS A 482 -0.63 -36.72 -16.67
CA LYS A 482 -0.54 -37.98 -15.95
C LYS A 482 0.53 -37.84 -14.88
N LEU A 483 0.09 -37.94 -13.63
CA LEU A 483 0.93 -37.75 -12.43
C LEU A 483 1.02 -39.05 -11.64
N GLN A 484 2.11 -39.24 -10.91
CA GLN A 484 2.23 -40.24 -9.86
C GLN A 484 2.27 -39.53 -8.50
N LEU A 485 1.41 -39.97 -7.58
CA LEU A 485 1.40 -39.52 -6.19
C LEU A 485 1.54 -40.71 -5.26
N ASN A 486 2.65 -40.83 -4.56
CA ASN A 486 2.96 -41.96 -3.68
C ASN A 486 2.81 -43.33 -4.36
N GLY A 487 3.24 -43.42 -5.62
CA GLY A 487 3.15 -44.64 -6.41
C GLY A 487 1.77 -44.94 -7.05
N SER A 488 0.79 -44.10 -6.84
CA SER A 488 -0.53 -44.19 -7.50
C SER A 488 -0.59 -43.24 -8.69
N SER A 489 -1.04 -43.74 -9.85
CA SER A 489 -1.13 -42.93 -11.08
C SER A 489 -2.50 -42.27 -11.22
N PHE A 490 -2.51 -40.99 -11.57
CA PHE A 490 -3.69 -40.16 -11.78
C PHE A 490 -3.59 -39.47 -13.14
N MET A 491 -4.71 -39.42 -13.87
CA MET A 491 -4.81 -38.70 -15.14
C MET A 491 -5.98 -37.72 -15.07
N GLU A 492 -5.70 -36.44 -15.34
CA GLU A 492 -6.72 -35.41 -15.36
C GLU A 492 -6.50 -34.42 -16.51
N ALA A 493 -7.59 -33.77 -16.91
CA ALA A 493 -7.57 -32.74 -17.92
C ALA A 493 -8.32 -31.51 -17.45
N ALA A 494 -7.85 -30.32 -17.88
CA ALA A 494 -8.47 -29.04 -17.58
C ALA A 494 -8.27 -28.05 -18.72
N THR A 495 -9.09 -27.01 -18.71
CA THR A 495 -8.96 -25.83 -19.57
C THR A 495 -8.37 -24.67 -18.79
N GLY A 496 -7.86 -23.67 -19.50
CA GLY A 496 -7.31 -22.45 -18.91
C GLY A 496 -7.30 -21.28 -19.89
N ASN A 497 -6.85 -20.13 -19.41
CA ASN A 497 -6.70 -18.90 -20.22
C ASN A 497 -5.48 -18.96 -21.16
N GLY A 498 -4.55 -19.88 -20.87
CA GLY A 498 -3.33 -20.12 -21.65
C GLY A 498 -2.80 -21.53 -21.38
N PRO A 499 -1.71 -21.96 -22.10
CA PRO A 499 -1.17 -23.30 -21.96
C PRO A 499 -0.68 -23.62 -20.54
N VAL A 500 -0.02 -22.67 -19.88
CA VAL A 500 0.45 -22.81 -18.50
C VAL A 500 -0.74 -22.95 -17.54
N ASP A 501 -1.73 -22.05 -17.64
CA ASP A 501 -2.91 -22.06 -16.77
C ASP A 501 -3.71 -23.36 -16.93
N ALA A 502 -3.93 -23.81 -18.16
CA ALA A 502 -4.60 -25.09 -18.42
C ALA A 502 -3.85 -26.28 -17.79
N THR A 503 -2.52 -26.26 -17.89
CA THR A 503 -1.68 -27.36 -17.37
C THR A 503 -1.65 -27.36 -15.85
N LEU A 504 -1.45 -26.20 -15.20
CA LEU A 504 -1.46 -26.10 -13.74
C LEU A 504 -2.84 -26.41 -13.15
N ASN A 505 -3.93 -26.06 -13.86
CA ASN A 505 -5.29 -26.46 -13.48
C ASN A 505 -5.47 -27.99 -13.57
N ALA A 506 -4.92 -28.65 -14.61
CA ALA A 506 -4.96 -30.09 -14.72
C ALA A 506 -4.16 -30.80 -13.62
N VAL A 507 -2.95 -30.28 -13.29
CA VAL A 507 -2.13 -30.76 -12.16
C VAL A 507 -2.89 -30.60 -10.84
N SER A 508 -3.45 -29.42 -10.58
CA SER A 508 -4.21 -29.15 -9.36
C SER A 508 -5.44 -30.05 -9.22
N LYS A 509 -6.09 -30.39 -10.34
CA LYS A 509 -7.25 -31.29 -10.38
C LYS A 509 -6.87 -32.77 -10.14
N ALA A 510 -5.69 -33.17 -10.57
CA ALA A 510 -5.18 -34.54 -10.38
C ALA A 510 -4.80 -34.81 -8.91
N ILE A 511 -4.49 -33.76 -8.14
CA ILE A 511 -4.14 -33.87 -6.73
C ILE A 511 -5.43 -33.88 -5.89
N ASN A 512 -5.48 -34.75 -4.88
CA ASN A 512 -6.61 -34.82 -3.95
C ASN A 512 -6.98 -33.39 -3.46
N PRO A 513 -8.27 -32.99 -3.40
CA PRO A 513 -8.71 -31.68 -2.91
C PRO A 513 -8.11 -31.28 -1.54
N LYS A 514 -7.76 -32.24 -0.70
CA LYS A 514 -7.06 -32.01 0.59
C LYS A 514 -5.69 -31.35 0.41
N TYR A 515 -5.02 -31.59 -0.73
CA TYR A 515 -3.68 -31.06 -1.02
C TYR A 515 -3.71 -29.91 -2.01
N ARG A 516 -4.85 -29.25 -2.20
CA ARG A 516 -5.01 -28.15 -3.14
C ARG A 516 -4.18 -26.95 -2.70
N ALA A 517 -3.15 -26.64 -3.47
CA ALA A 517 -2.34 -25.45 -3.29
C ALA A 517 -2.82 -24.32 -4.22
N TYR A 518 -2.69 -23.09 -3.73
CA TYR A 518 -2.95 -21.88 -4.51
C TYR A 518 -1.64 -21.29 -4.98
N LEU A 519 -1.58 -20.91 -6.26
CA LEU A 519 -0.46 -20.17 -6.83
C LEU A 519 -0.56 -18.70 -6.38
N ASP A 520 0.30 -18.30 -5.45
CA ASP A 520 0.33 -16.93 -4.90
C ASP A 520 1.18 -16.00 -5.77
N ARG A 521 2.31 -16.51 -6.30
CA ARG A 521 3.21 -15.74 -7.17
C ARG A 521 3.71 -16.63 -8.32
N TYR A 522 3.79 -16.02 -9.49
CA TYR A 522 4.36 -16.63 -10.70
C TYR A 522 5.28 -15.62 -11.37
N ASN A 523 6.52 -15.98 -11.58
CA ASN A 523 7.53 -15.13 -12.21
C ASN A 523 8.24 -15.92 -13.30
N VAL A 524 8.53 -15.26 -14.42
CA VAL A 524 9.23 -15.87 -15.55
C VAL A 524 10.42 -15.00 -15.90
N GLU A 525 11.58 -15.61 -15.98
CA GLU A 525 12.82 -14.95 -16.35
C GLU A 525 13.56 -15.75 -17.42
N ALA A 526 13.96 -15.11 -18.49
CA ALA A 526 14.81 -15.72 -19.49
C ALA A 526 16.27 -15.68 -19.03
N ILE A 527 16.90 -16.84 -18.87
CA ILE A 527 18.31 -16.95 -18.43
C ILE A 527 19.24 -16.68 -19.61
N THR A 528 18.89 -17.15 -20.80
CA THR A 528 19.68 -16.99 -22.02
C THR A 528 18.90 -16.22 -23.07
N GLY A 529 19.57 -15.69 -24.09
CA GLY A 529 18.93 -15.01 -25.22
C GLY A 529 18.70 -15.96 -26.39
N GLY A 530 17.69 -15.67 -27.26
CA GLY A 530 17.38 -16.46 -28.45
C GLY A 530 16.00 -17.11 -28.39
N THR A 531 15.64 -17.83 -29.44
CA THR A 531 14.37 -18.55 -29.54
C THR A 531 14.37 -19.89 -28.77
N ASP A 532 15.53 -20.33 -28.35
CA ASP A 532 15.85 -21.52 -27.55
C ASP A 532 16.35 -21.15 -26.13
N ALA A 533 15.92 -19.96 -25.65
CA ALA A 533 16.31 -19.46 -24.34
C ALA A 533 15.82 -20.38 -23.23
N LEU A 534 16.72 -20.73 -22.31
CA LEU A 534 16.33 -21.32 -21.03
C LEU A 534 15.48 -20.32 -20.23
N VAL A 535 14.36 -20.80 -19.75
CA VAL A 535 13.42 -20.03 -18.96
C VAL A 535 13.43 -20.55 -17.52
N ASN A 536 13.66 -19.63 -16.58
CA ASN A 536 13.47 -19.89 -15.15
C ASN A 536 12.06 -19.43 -14.74
N VAL A 537 11.27 -20.35 -14.22
CA VAL A 537 9.96 -20.06 -13.65
C VAL A 537 10.05 -20.19 -12.14
N GLY A 538 9.85 -19.06 -11.44
CA GLY A 538 9.72 -19.02 -9.99
C GLY A 538 8.26 -19.02 -9.57
N VAL A 539 7.88 -19.86 -8.61
CA VAL A 539 6.53 -19.88 -8.05
C VAL A 539 6.55 -19.78 -6.53
N ARG A 540 5.49 -19.18 -5.98
CA ARG A 540 5.17 -19.28 -4.57
C ARG A 540 3.80 -19.93 -4.45
N LEU A 541 3.75 -21.04 -3.71
CA LEU A 541 2.53 -21.82 -3.47
C LEU A 541 2.08 -21.63 -2.03
N ARG A 542 0.76 -21.61 -1.82
CA ARG A 542 0.14 -21.56 -0.49
C ARG A 542 -0.81 -22.74 -0.33
N MET A 543 -0.70 -23.45 0.80
CA MET A 543 -1.63 -24.51 1.21
C MET A 543 -1.96 -24.34 2.70
N GLY A 544 -3.19 -23.95 2.99
CA GLY A 544 -3.56 -23.46 4.33
C GLY A 544 -2.74 -22.24 4.71
N ASP A 545 -2.11 -22.27 5.88
CA ASP A 545 -1.24 -21.18 6.38
C ASP A 545 0.23 -21.31 5.92
N ARG A 546 0.55 -22.35 5.16
CA ARG A 546 1.92 -22.61 4.70
C ARG A 546 2.16 -22.01 3.33
N MET A 547 3.28 -21.34 3.19
CA MET A 547 3.80 -20.84 1.91
C MET A 547 5.16 -21.45 1.63
N VAL A 548 5.39 -21.85 0.38
CA VAL A 548 6.67 -22.37 -0.10
C VAL A 548 7.03 -21.74 -1.44
N THR A 549 8.32 -21.57 -1.66
CA THR A 549 8.92 -21.10 -2.91
C THR A 549 9.60 -22.24 -3.63
N SER A 550 9.54 -22.21 -4.95
CA SER A 550 10.25 -23.18 -5.81
C SER A 550 10.51 -22.58 -7.18
N SER A 551 11.47 -23.16 -7.88
CA SER A 551 11.80 -22.79 -9.26
C SER A 551 11.90 -24.03 -10.15
N GLY A 552 11.73 -23.79 -11.45
CA GLY A 552 11.92 -24.79 -12.50
C GLY A 552 12.54 -24.15 -13.73
N VAL A 553 13.51 -24.81 -14.31
CA VAL A 553 14.24 -24.34 -15.50
C VAL A 553 14.02 -25.33 -16.64
N ASP A 554 13.66 -24.81 -17.81
CA ASP A 554 13.50 -25.59 -19.03
C ASP A 554 13.55 -24.65 -20.25
N GLU A 555 13.73 -25.20 -21.45
CA GLU A 555 13.56 -24.49 -22.71
C GLU A 555 12.07 -24.24 -23.02
N ASP A 556 11.19 -25.13 -22.54
CA ASP A 556 9.73 -25.00 -22.65
C ASP A 556 9.16 -24.36 -21.37
N ILE A 557 8.55 -23.18 -21.51
CA ILE A 557 7.94 -22.44 -20.40
C ILE A 557 6.85 -23.25 -19.68
N VAL A 558 6.12 -24.14 -20.39
CA VAL A 558 5.08 -24.99 -19.78
C VAL A 558 5.76 -26.04 -18.90
N MET A 559 6.83 -26.66 -19.40
CA MET A 559 7.61 -27.64 -18.64
C MET A 559 8.31 -26.99 -17.43
N ALA A 560 8.94 -25.83 -17.61
CA ALA A 560 9.52 -25.07 -16.52
C ALA A 560 8.48 -24.74 -15.42
N SER A 561 7.25 -24.37 -15.85
CA SER A 561 6.14 -24.09 -14.92
C SER A 561 5.67 -25.33 -14.16
N ILE A 562 5.56 -26.47 -14.85
CA ILE A 562 5.21 -27.75 -14.21
C ILE A 562 6.29 -28.13 -13.19
N ASN A 563 7.56 -28.08 -13.59
CA ASN A 563 8.69 -28.40 -12.71
C ASN A 563 8.68 -27.53 -11.46
N ALA A 564 8.52 -26.20 -11.61
CA ALA A 564 8.42 -25.30 -10.47
C ALA A 564 7.25 -25.68 -9.55
N PHE A 565 6.06 -25.91 -10.11
CA PHE A 565 4.86 -26.23 -9.34
C PHE A 565 5.00 -27.58 -8.61
N LEU A 566 5.48 -28.62 -9.27
CA LEU A 566 5.66 -29.95 -8.66
C LEU A 566 6.72 -29.95 -7.56
N ARG A 567 7.84 -29.23 -7.75
CA ARG A 567 8.86 -29.07 -6.71
C ARG A 567 8.27 -28.41 -5.45
N GLY A 568 7.53 -27.31 -5.61
CA GLY A 568 6.85 -26.65 -4.50
C GLY A 568 5.80 -27.54 -3.82
N MET A 569 5.01 -28.29 -4.60
CA MET A 569 4.07 -29.27 -4.07
C MET A 569 4.76 -30.38 -3.29
N ASN A 570 5.90 -30.87 -3.75
CA ASN A 570 6.68 -31.89 -3.05
C ASN A 570 7.18 -31.39 -1.69
N VAL A 571 7.56 -30.12 -1.59
CA VAL A 571 7.90 -29.49 -0.29
C VAL A 571 6.69 -29.52 0.66
N LEU A 572 5.51 -29.09 0.18
CA LEU A 572 4.28 -29.07 0.97
C LEU A 572 3.84 -30.47 1.42
N LEU A 573 3.97 -31.48 0.54
CA LEU A 573 3.56 -32.87 0.81
C LEU A 573 4.54 -33.60 1.74
N THR A 574 5.84 -33.35 1.63
CA THR A 574 6.87 -34.01 2.45
C THR A 574 6.68 -33.69 3.93
N SER A 575 6.38 -32.45 4.25
CA SER A 575 6.20 -32.01 5.63
C SER A 575 4.85 -32.43 6.27
N GLU A 576 3.88 -32.93 5.51
CA GLU A 576 2.66 -33.55 6.07
C GLU A 576 2.84 -35.05 6.37
N SER A 577 3.73 -35.73 5.68
CA SER A 577 3.87 -37.18 5.73
C SER A 577 4.81 -37.72 6.83
N GLU A 578 5.60 -36.86 7.45
CA GLU A 578 6.48 -37.23 8.54
C GLU A 578 6.08 -36.55 9.86
N PRO A 579 5.28 -37.23 10.75
CA PRO A 579 5.27 -36.85 12.14
C PRO A 579 6.68 -37.10 12.68
N SER A 580 7.32 -36.03 13.16
CA SER A 580 8.64 -36.01 13.80
C SER A 580 9.17 -37.41 14.14
N ARG A 581 10.07 -37.99 13.33
CA ARG A 581 10.93 -39.05 13.81
C ARG A 581 11.78 -38.46 14.92
N ARG A 582 11.31 -38.55 16.15
CA ARG A 582 12.16 -38.46 17.33
C ARG A 582 13.20 -39.55 17.19
N TRP A 583 14.39 -39.17 16.80
CA TRP A 583 15.55 -40.02 16.97
C TRP A 583 15.73 -40.20 18.49
N SER A 584 15.32 -41.39 18.98
CA SER A 584 15.76 -41.86 20.27
C SER A 584 17.28 -41.95 20.22
N LYS A 585 17.97 -41.07 20.94
CA LYS A 585 19.38 -41.30 21.31
C LYS A 585 19.43 -42.66 22.00
N GLU A 586 19.87 -43.70 21.30
CA GLU A 586 20.42 -44.86 22.00
C GLU A 586 21.59 -44.35 22.81
N LYS A 587 21.38 -44.26 24.12
CA LYS A 587 22.47 -44.17 25.07
C LYS A 587 23.25 -45.49 24.96
N GLY A 588 24.32 -45.48 24.24
CA GLY A 588 25.35 -46.48 24.36
C GLY A 588 26.01 -46.28 25.73
N GLU A 589 25.60 -47.07 26.69
CA GLU A 589 26.39 -47.39 27.86
C GLU A 589 27.60 -48.20 27.35
N GLN A 590 28.80 -47.63 27.42
CA GLN A 590 29.99 -48.31 27.89
C GLN A 590 31.01 -47.26 28.39
#